data_58c40b99086ecafd1efc7529a3447d1d
#
_entry.id   58c40b99086ecafd1efc7529a3447d1d
#
_cell.length_a   1.000
_cell.length_b   1.000
_cell.length_c   1.000
_cell.angle_alpha   90.00
_cell.angle_beta   90.00
_cell.angle_gamma   90.00
#
_symmetry.space_group_name_H-M   'P 1'
#
loop_
_entity.id
_entity.type
_entity.pdbx_description
1 polymer ?
#
loop_
_entity_poly.entity_id
_entity_poly.type
_entity_poly.pdbx_seq_one_letter_code
_entity_poly.pdbx_strand_id
1 'polypeptide(L)'
;MSRKQTAIAIVLVFCFALSPLAAFTFEYNESLSKASDITLGLTLVTPGVLGLIAPPSDYVAIATSYAGTMVSAYGVRTVLKHVIHKPRPYVQDGVPLPDGVDSAENYESFPSGHTLMAFSAAAYTQTMQALFYPDSTTMKAISATTWILAATTATLRVISGNHYLEDVLAGAAIGSAIGFLGPYLTYRLLQRDSNAPHILAGPVVGMQVSF
;
A
#
# COMPACT_ATOMS: atom_id res chain seq x y z
N MET A 1 19.04 -6.12 26.21
CA MET A 1 18.94 -6.39 24.75
C MET A 1 19.31 -5.12 23.98
N SER A 2 20.14 -5.23 22.96
CA SER A 2 20.42 -4.06 22.10
C SER A 2 19.18 -3.75 21.24
N ARG A 3 19.03 -2.47 20.80
CA ARG A 3 17.91 -2.08 19.90
C ARG A 3 17.81 -2.97 18.65
N LYS A 4 18.93 -3.47 18.15
CA LYS A 4 18.98 -4.41 17.01
C LYS A 4 18.40 -5.79 17.39
N GLN A 5 18.72 -6.30 18.57
CA GLN A 5 18.18 -7.58 19.06
C GLN A 5 16.68 -7.50 19.33
N THR A 6 16.19 -6.36 19.84
CA THR A 6 14.75 -6.13 20.02
C THR A 6 14.02 -6.09 18.67
N ALA A 7 14.56 -5.40 17.66
CA ALA A 7 13.96 -5.37 16.33
C ALA A 7 13.91 -6.76 15.68
N ILE A 8 14.99 -7.54 15.76
CA ILE A 8 15.03 -8.91 15.24
C ILE A 8 14.02 -9.80 16.00
N ALA A 9 13.94 -9.69 17.33
CA ALA A 9 12.98 -10.44 18.11
C ALA A 9 11.53 -10.11 17.75
N ILE A 10 11.20 -8.84 17.52
CA ILE A 10 9.87 -8.41 17.08
C ILE A 10 9.54 -8.98 15.71
N VAL A 11 10.48 -8.96 14.76
CA VAL A 11 10.28 -9.55 13.43
C VAL A 11 10.08 -11.07 13.53
N LEU A 12 10.88 -11.76 14.33
CA LEU A 12 10.75 -13.21 14.53
C LEU A 12 9.43 -13.58 15.21
N VAL A 13 9.01 -12.83 16.24
CA VAL A 13 7.70 -13.03 16.90
C VAL A 13 6.56 -12.78 15.92
N PHE A 14 6.66 -11.75 15.08
CA PHE A 14 5.65 -11.46 14.06
C PHE A 14 5.59 -12.58 13.01
N CYS A 15 6.74 -13.07 12.52
CA CYS A 15 6.80 -14.20 11.60
C CYS A 15 6.26 -15.49 12.23
N PHE A 16 6.54 -15.76 13.53
CA PHE A 16 6.08 -16.94 14.23
C PHE A 16 4.57 -16.88 14.56
N ALA A 17 4.05 -15.69 14.85
CA ALA A 17 2.61 -15.47 15.09
C ALA A 17 1.75 -15.63 13.82
N LEU A 18 2.36 -15.49 12.64
CA LEU A 18 1.67 -15.66 11.34
C LEU A 18 1.67 -17.13 10.86
N SER A 19 2.51 -17.99 11.42
CA SER A 19 2.64 -19.39 10.96
C SER A 19 1.36 -20.25 11.12
N PRO A 20 0.50 -20.11 12.16
CA PRO A 20 -0.76 -20.86 12.22
C PRO A 20 -1.87 -20.34 11.29
N LEU A 21 -1.72 -19.16 10.70
CA LEU A 21 -2.71 -18.57 9.78
C LEU A 21 -2.65 -19.18 8.36
N ALA A 22 -1.58 -19.91 8.03
CA ALA A 22 -1.42 -20.64 6.77
C ALA A 22 -2.46 -21.77 6.58
N ALA A 23 -3.22 -22.15 7.63
CA ALA A 23 -4.23 -23.20 7.55
C ALA A 23 -5.54 -22.78 6.84
N PHE A 24 -5.77 -21.48 6.63
CA PHE A 24 -6.95 -20.99 5.93
C PHE A 24 -6.63 -20.75 4.46
N THR A 25 -7.00 -21.72 3.61
CA THR A 25 -6.91 -21.59 2.15
C THR A 25 -8.30 -21.71 1.56
N PHE A 26 -8.57 -20.88 0.56
CA PHE A 26 -9.77 -20.95 -0.26
C PHE A 26 -9.40 -21.53 -1.61
N GLU A 27 -10.35 -22.22 -2.26
CA GLU A 27 -10.19 -22.64 -3.64
C GLU A 27 -10.08 -21.42 -4.56
N TYR A 28 -9.29 -21.58 -5.64
CA TYR A 28 -9.12 -20.49 -6.60
C TYR A 28 -10.46 -20.13 -7.27
N ASN A 29 -10.74 -18.84 -7.29
CA ASN A 29 -11.93 -18.27 -7.93
C ASN A 29 -11.54 -17.09 -8.81
N GLU A 30 -11.62 -17.31 -10.13
CA GLU A 30 -11.23 -16.32 -11.14
C GLU A 30 -12.05 -15.02 -11.05
N SER A 31 -13.38 -15.14 -10.81
CA SER A 31 -14.25 -13.97 -10.71
C SER A 31 -13.88 -13.06 -9.55
N LEU A 32 -13.58 -13.64 -8.37
CA LEU A 32 -13.10 -12.88 -7.21
C LEU A 32 -11.69 -12.33 -7.44
N SER A 33 -10.85 -13.07 -8.16
CA SER A 33 -9.52 -12.58 -8.56
C SER A 33 -9.65 -11.32 -9.42
N LYS A 34 -10.47 -11.36 -10.49
CA LYS A 34 -10.76 -10.19 -11.35
C LYS A 34 -11.37 -9.02 -10.58
N ALA A 35 -12.28 -9.30 -9.63
CA ALA A 35 -12.84 -8.27 -8.77
C ALA A 35 -11.74 -7.58 -7.94
N SER A 36 -10.71 -8.34 -7.47
CA SER A 36 -9.57 -7.75 -6.77
C SER A 36 -8.70 -6.86 -7.66
N ASP A 37 -8.58 -7.16 -8.95
CA ASP A 37 -7.86 -6.33 -9.91
C ASP A 37 -8.58 -4.99 -10.13
N ILE A 38 -9.92 -5.04 -10.23
CA ILE A 38 -10.75 -3.84 -10.36
C ILE A 38 -10.64 -2.96 -9.11
N THR A 39 -10.76 -3.56 -7.91
CA THR A 39 -10.66 -2.79 -6.66
C THR A 39 -9.26 -2.21 -6.45
N LEU A 40 -8.21 -2.92 -6.85
CA LEU A 40 -6.86 -2.37 -6.89
C LEU A 40 -6.78 -1.16 -7.82
N GLY A 41 -7.27 -1.29 -9.06
CA GLY A 41 -7.28 -0.19 -10.03
C GLY A 41 -7.96 1.06 -9.46
N LEU A 42 -9.15 0.90 -8.87
CA LEU A 42 -9.88 1.98 -8.19
C LEU A 42 -9.06 2.57 -7.04
N THR A 43 -8.41 1.73 -6.22
CA THR A 43 -7.58 2.19 -5.11
C THR A 43 -6.40 3.05 -5.60
N LEU A 44 -5.75 2.64 -6.69
CA LEU A 44 -4.60 3.35 -7.25
C LEU A 44 -4.98 4.69 -7.92
N VAL A 45 -6.19 4.79 -8.46
CA VAL A 45 -6.67 6.03 -9.09
C VAL A 45 -7.22 7.03 -8.07
N THR A 46 -7.75 6.54 -6.94
CA THR A 46 -8.39 7.40 -5.92
C THR A 46 -7.48 8.54 -5.43
N PRO A 47 -6.16 8.36 -5.19
CA PRO A 47 -5.28 9.48 -4.82
C PRO A 47 -5.18 10.57 -5.91
N GLY A 48 -5.42 10.24 -7.18
CA GLY A 48 -5.48 11.20 -8.28
C GLY A 48 -6.58 12.25 -8.12
N VAL A 49 -7.66 11.92 -7.37
CA VAL A 49 -8.72 12.87 -7.02
C VAL A 49 -8.19 14.02 -6.15
N LEU A 50 -7.06 13.84 -5.44
CA LEU A 50 -6.37 14.91 -4.73
C LEU A 50 -6.02 16.08 -5.67
N GLY A 51 -5.63 15.78 -6.92
CA GLY A 51 -5.36 16.81 -7.93
C GLY A 51 -6.57 17.63 -8.34
N LEU A 52 -7.81 17.18 -8.11
CA LEU A 52 -9.03 17.96 -8.38
C LEU A 52 -9.37 18.95 -7.26
N ILE A 53 -8.80 18.75 -6.08
CA ILE A 53 -9.14 19.51 -4.86
C ILE A 53 -7.97 20.38 -4.43
N ALA A 54 -6.74 19.92 -4.66
CA ALA A 54 -5.52 20.63 -4.35
C ALA A 54 -5.35 21.88 -5.24
N PRO A 55 -4.66 22.92 -4.75
CA PRO A 55 -4.28 24.05 -5.59
C PRO A 55 -3.37 23.59 -6.74
N PRO A 56 -3.41 24.22 -7.93
CA PRO A 56 -2.56 23.88 -9.06
C PRO A 56 -1.05 23.90 -8.74
N SER A 57 -0.62 24.74 -7.79
CA SER A 57 0.76 24.79 -7.28
C SER A 57 1.26 23.46 -6.72
N ASP A 58 0.35 22.60 -6.25
CA ASP A 58 0.69 21.37 -5.55
C ASP A 58 0.69 20.14 -6.47
N TYR A 59 0.17 20.27 -7.69
CA TYR A 59 -0.01 19.13 -8.61
C TYR A 59 1.30 18.37 -8.88
N VAL A 60 2.38 19.10 -9.15
CA VAL A 60 3.68 18.46 -9.44
C VAL A 60 4.20 17.72 -8.22
N ALA A 61 4.11 18.30 -7.03
CA ALA A 61 4.55 17.68 -5.79
C ALA A 61 3.71 16.43 -5.45
N ILE A 62 2.40 16.50 -5.59
CA ILE A 62 1.49 15.37 -5.39
C ILE A 62 1.81 14.26 -6.40
N ALA A 63 1.90 14.58 -7.69
CA ALA A 63 2.14 13.60 -8.74
C ALA A 63 3.51 12.91 -8.58
N THR A 64 4.57 13.68 -8.34
CA THR A 64 5.93 13.14 -8.19
C THR A 64 6.10 12.33 -6.91
N SER A 65 5.55 12.79 -5.78
CA SER A 65 5.61 12.04 -4.52
C SER A 65 4.77 10.76 -4.58
N TYR A 66 3.60 10.79 -5.23
CA TYR A 66 2.78 9.60 -5.43
C TYR A 66 3.47 8.60 -6.36
N ALA A 67 3.96 9.06 -7.51
CA ALA A 67 4.71 8.22 -8.44
C ALA A 67 5.94 7.59 -7.77
N GLY A 68 6.73 8.36 -7.03
CA GLY A 68 7.87 7.85 -6.26
C GLY A 68 7.47 6.79 -5.23
N THR A 69 6.35 7.01 -4.53
CA THR A 69 5.80 6.04 -3.58
C THR A 69 5.41 4.73 -4.29
N MET A 70 4.70 4.82 -5.41
CA MET A 70 4.26 3.63 -6.16
C MET A 70 5.42 2.88 -6.81
N VAL A 71 6.42 3.59 -7.35
CA VAL A 71 7.66 2.96 -7.87
C VAL A 71 8.41 2.23 -6.76
N SER A 72 8.53 2.85 -5.58
CA SER A 72 9.16 2.22 -4.41
C SER A 72 8.40 0.98 -3.95
N ALA A 73 7.07 1.06 -3.89
CA ALA A 73 6.20 -0.07 -3.52
C ALA A 73 6.34 -1.22 -4.52
N TYR A 74 6.31 -0.92 -5.82
CA TYR A 74 6.50 -1.92 -6.87
C TYR A 74 7.89 -2.54 -6.84
N GLY A 75 8.94 -1.74 -6.62
CA GLY A 75 10.31 -2.22 -6.49
C GLY A 75 10.50 -3.17 -5.32
N VAL A 76 10.00 -2.79 -4.13
CA VAL A 76 10.05 -3.65 -2.93
C VAL A 76 9.27 -4.94 -3.15
N ARG A 77 8.05 -4.87 -3.69
CA ARG A 77 7.27 -6.05 -4.08
C ARG A 77 8.08 -6.98 -4.97
N THR A 78 8.67 -6.45 -6.03
CA THR A 78 9.40 -7.24 -7.03
C THR A 78 10.61 -7.94 -6.43
N VAL A 79 11.41 -7.20 -5.65
CA VAL A 79 12.57 -7.79 -4.96
C VAL A 79 12.16 -8.91 -4.01
N LEU A 80 11.13 -8.68 -3.18
CA LEU A 80 10.69 -9.68 -2.22
C LEU A 80 10.16 -10.95 -2.90
N LYS A 81 9.42 -10.82 -4.00
CA LYS A 81 8.94 -11.97 -4.77
C LYS A 81 10.06 -12.79 -5.41
N HIS A 82 11.12 -12.12 -5.87
CA HIS A 82 12.30 -12.80 -6.42
C HIS A 82 13.17 -13.49 -5.36
N VAL A 83 13.15 -12.98 -4.13
CA VAL A 83 13.93 -13.57 -3.02
C VAL A 83 13.15 -14.67 -2.31
N ILE A 84 11.83 -14.52 -2.18
CA ILE A 84 10.97 -15.41 -1.42
C ILE A 84 10.08 -16.20 -2.39
N HIS A 85 10.55 -17.37 -2.79
CA HIS A 85 9.81 -18.28 -3.68
C HIS A 85 8.76 -19.07 -2.89
N LYS A 86 7.62 -18.45 -2.58
CA LYS A 86 6.53 -19.09 -1.86
C LYS A 86 5.43 -19.53 -2.83
N PRO A 87 5.02 -20.81 -2.83
CA PRO A 87 3.92 -21.27 -3.68
C PRO A 87 2.61 -20.60 -3.27
N ARG A 88 1.74 -20.37 -4.26
CA ARG A 88 0.38 -19.89 -4.01
C ARG A 88 -0.52 -21.01 -3.50
N PRO A 89 -1.67 -20.68 -2.83
CA PRO A 89 -2.57 -21.68 -2.25
C PRO A 89 -3.07 -22.73 -3.25
N TYR A 90 -3.25 -22.38 -4.50
CA TYR A 90 -3.73 -23.28 -5.55
C TYR A 90 -2.63 -24.16 -6.15
N VAL A 91 -1.35 -23.97 -5.82
CA VAL A 91 -0.25 -24.82 -6.28
C VAL A 91 -0.10 -25.99 -5.31
N GLN A 92 -0.56 -27.16 -5.74
CA GLN A 92 -0.49 -28.40 -4.95
C GLN A 92 0.12 -29.50 -5.78
N ASP A 93 0.93 -30.36 -5.12
CA ASP A 93 1.62 -31.46 -5.79
C ASP A 93 0.60 -32.47 -6.38
N GLY A 94 0.76 -32.77 -7.67
CA GLY A 94 -0.09 -33.72 -8.39
C GLY A 94 -1.48 -33.21 -8.74
N VAL A 95 -1.80 -31.95 -8.47
CA VAL A 95 -3.07 -31.33 -8.84
C VAL A 95 -2.85 -30.39 -10.04
N PRO A 96 -3.64 -30.50 -11.12
CA PRO A 96 -3.59 -29.54 -12.22
C PRO A 96 -3.85 -28.12 -11.74
N LEU A 97 -3.16 -27.14 -12.34
CA LEU A 97 -3.42 -25.73 -12.05
C LEU A 97 -4.83 -25.35 -12.49
N PRO A 98 -5.51 -24.48 -11.73
CA PRO A 98 -6.81 -23.94 -12.13
C PRO A 98 -6.74 -23.18 -13.46
N ASP A 99 -7.83 -23.15 -14.21
CA ASP A 99 -7.95 -22.33 -15.39
C ASP A 99 -7.82 -20.83 -15.05
N GLY A 100 -7.19 -20.07 -15.95
CA GLY A 100 -7.07 -18.62 -15.80
C GLY A 100 -5.93 -18.15 -14.90
N VAL A 101 -5.09 -19.05 -14.37
CA VAL A 101 -3.88 -18.64 -13.60
C VAL A 101 -2.67 -18.51 -14.53
N ASP A 102 -1.81 -17.52 -14.22
CA ASP A 102 -0.51 -17.41 -14.86
C ASP A 102 0.52 -18.30 -14.15
N SER A 103 1.03 -19.30 -14.85
CA SER A 103 2.03 -20.23 -14.31
C SER A 103 3.34 -19.55 -13.88
N ALA A 104 3.68 -18.40 -14.47
CA ALA A 104 4.85 -17.61 -14.08
C ALA A 104 4.73 -17.08 -12.64
N GLU A 105 3.50 -16.90 -12.13
CA GLU A 105 3.24 -16.38 -10.79
C GLU A 105 3.07 -17.47 -9.71
N ASN A 106 3.16 -18.75 -10.05
CA ASN A 106 2.86 -19.86 -9.14
C ASN A 106 3.66 -19.83 -7.82
N TYR A 107 4.89 -19.36 -7.86
CA TYR A 107 5.80 -19.29 -6.71
C TYR A 107 6.02 -17.84 -6.23
N GLU A 108 5.14 -16.94 -6.60
CA GLU A 108 5.20 -15.53 -6.23
C GLU A 108 4.09 -15.13 -5.24
N SER A 109 3.82 -15.99 -4.23
CA SER A 109 2.75 -15.70 -3.26
C SER A 109 3.12 -14.56 -2.31
N PHE A 110 4.35 -14.51 -1.80
CA PHE A 110 4.74 -13.58 -0.74
C PHE A 110 5.60 -12.40 -1.25
N PRO A 111 5.31 -11.17 -0.81
CA PRO A 111 4.05 -10.72 -0.22
C PRO A 111 2.97 -10.54 -1.29
N SER A 112 1.70 -10.40 -0.88
CA SER A 112 0.62 -10.07 -1.80
C SER A 112 0.87 -8.71 -2.45
N GLY A 113 1.15 -8.73 -3.76
CA GLY A 113 1.48 -7.52 -4.50
C GLY A 113 0.30 -6.54 -4.62
N HIS A 114 -0.92 -7.04 -4.85
CA HIS A 114 -2.13 -6.24 -4.88
C HIS A 114 -2.36 -5.52 -3.56
N THR A 115 -2.24 -6.24 -2.46
CA THR A 115 -2.40 -5.67 -1.12
C THR A 115 -1.33 -4.63 -0.82
N LEU A 116 -0.07 -4.91 -1.14
CA LEU A 116 1.03 -3.99 -0.92
C LEU A 116 0.80 -2.67 -1.66
N MET A 117 0.45 -2.73 -2.95
CA MET A 117 0.18 -1.54 -3.75
C MET A 117 -1.05 -0.77 -3.25
N ALA A 118 -2.15 -1.46 -2.94
CA ALA A 118 -3.37 -0.83 -2.45
C ALA A 118 -3.17 -0.13 -1.10
N PHE A 119 -2.47 -0.78 -0.17
CA PHE A 119 -2.17 -0.19 1.14
C PHE A 119 -1.15 0.94 1.06
N SER A 120 -0.23 0.90 0.09
CA SER A 120 0.65 2.06 -0.19
C SER A 120 -0.15 3.27 -0.65
N ALA A 121 -1.13 3.10 -1.52
CA ALA A 121 -2.00 4.18 -1.98
C ALA A 121 -2.88 4.72 -0.85
N ALA A 122 -3.42 3.85 0.00
CA ALA A 122 -4.26 4.25 1.13
C ALA A 122 -3.47 5.03 2.19
N ALA A 123 -2.31 4.53 2.58
CA ALA A 123 -1.43 5.21 3.54
C ALA A 123 -0.87 6.53 2.98
N TYR A 124 -0.54 6.58 1.68
CA TYR A 124 -0.19 7.82 0.99
C TYR A 124 -1.30 8.87 1.12
N THR A 125 -2.53 8.50 0.77
CA THR A 125 -3.68 9.41 0.81
C THR A 125 -3.96 9.92 2.21
N GLN A 126 -3.90 9.02 3.22
CA GLN A 126 -4.09 9.40 4.62
C GLN A 126 -2.99 10.34 5.10
N THR A 127 -1.73 10.09 4.73
CA THR A 127 -0.61 10.93 5.16
C THR A 127 -0.69 12.31 4.51
N MET A 128 -1.04 12.38 3.21
CA MET A 128 -1.32 13.64 2.53
C MET A 128 -2.45 14.41 3.22
N GLN A 129 -3.56 13.74 3.55
CA GLN A 129 -4.67 14.36 4.27
C GLN A 129 -4.21 14.90 5.63
N ALA A 130 -3.50 14.09 6.42
CA ALA A 130 -3.11 14.46 7.78
C ALA A 130 -2.09 15.60 7.84
N LEU A 131 -1.13 15.64 6.91
CA LEU A 131 -0.05 16.61 6.94
C LEU A 131 -0.37 17.92 6.20
N PHE A 132 -1.13 17.85 5.10
CA PHE A 132 -1.33 18.99 4.23
C PHE A 132 -2.78 19.51 4.21
N TYR A 133 -3.75 18.64 4.55
CA TYR A 133 -5.18 18.98 4.48
C TYR A 133 -5.96 18.51 5.72
N PRO A 134 -5.47 18.78 6.97
CA PRO A 134 -6.03 18.21 8.20
C PRO A 134 -7.50 18.56 8.43
N ASP A 135 -7.95 19.72 8.00
CA ASP A 135 -9.30 20.21 8.21
C ASP A 135 -10.26 19.89 7.07
N SER A 136 -9.76 19.38 5.93
CA SER A 136 -10.59 19.07 4.78
C SER A 136 -11.42 17.81 4.99
N THR A 137 -12.73 17.97 5.10
CA THR A 137 -13.69 16.85 5.19
C THR A 137 -13.67 16.00 3.93
N THR A 138 -13.50 16.63 2.76
CA THR A 138 -13.41 15.91 1.48
C THR A 138 -12.18 15.03 1.42
N MET A 139 -11.02 15.53 1.87
CA MET A 139 -9.79 14.73 1.93
C MET A 139 -9.89 13.56 2.92
N LYS A 140 -10.57 13.77 4.06
CA LYS A 140 -10.89 12.69 5.01
C LYS A 140 -11.75 11.62 4.37
N ALA A 141 -12.76 12.00 3.60
CA ALA A 141 -13.64 11.07 2.90
C ALA A 141 -12.87 10.27 1.82
N ILE A 142 -12.01 10.93 1.03
CA ILE A 142 -11.16 10.27 0.03
C ILE A 142 -10.23 9.26 0.71
N SER A 143 -9.58 9.65 1.80
CA SER A 143 -8.71 8.76 2.58
C SER A 143 -9.47 7.53 3.08
N ALA A 144 -10.65 7.72 3.69
CA ALA A 144 -11.48 6.62 4.16
C ALA A 144 -11.89 5.69 3.02
N THR A 145 -12.30 6.23 1.88
CA THR A 145 -12.65 5.45 0.68
C THR A 145 -11.47 4.63 0.19
N THR A 146 -10.26 5.22 0.15
CA THR A 146 -9.06 4.49 -0.30
C THR A 146 -8.74 3.33 0.65
N TRP A 147 -8.90 3.50 1.97
CA TRP A 147 -8.72 2.43 2.94
C TRP A 147 -9.77 1.31 2.79
N ILE A 148 -11.03 1.66 2.53
CA ILE A 148 -12.08 0.66 2.27
C ILE A 148 -11.75 -0.15 1.02
N LEU A 149 -11.35 0.50 -0.06
CA LEU A 149 -10.97 -0.17 -1.31
C LEU A 149 -9.73 -1.06 -1.10
N ALA A 150 -8.72 -0.60 -0.37
CA ALA A 150 -7.52 -1.38 -0.06
C ALA A 150 -7.85 -2.63 0.78
N ALA A 151 -8.70 -2.48 1.81
CA ALA A 151 -9.17 -3.61 2.62
C ALA A 151 -9.99 -4.59 1.80
N THR A 152 -10.85 -4.11 0.90
CA THR A 152 -11.62 -4.94 -0.04
C THR A 152 -10.68 -5.71 -0.97
N THR A 153 -9.68 -5.06 -1.56
CA THR A 153 -8.67 -5.72 -2.39
C THR A 153 -7.97 -6.83 -1.61
N ALA A 154 -7.51 -6.54 -0.38
CA ALA A 154 -6.84 -7.50 0.49
C ALA A 154 -7.71 -8.73 0.80
N THR A 155 -8.98 -8.49 1.17
CA THR A 155 -9.95 -9.56 1.45
C THR A 155 -10.20 -10.43 0.21
N LEU A 156 -10.40 -9.80 -0.94
CA LEU A 156 -10.61 -10.52 -2.21
C LEU A 156 -9.41 -11.40 -2.57
N ARG A 157 -8.17 -10.98 -2.31
CA ARG A 157 -6.97 -11.80 -2.58
C ARG A 157 -6.91 -13.06 -1.72
N VAL A 158 -7.45 -13.03 -0.51
CA VAL A 158 -7.53 -14.22 0.35
C VAL A 158 -8.66 -15.14 -0.12
N ILE A 159 -9.90 -14.61 -0.22
CA ILE A 159 -11.07 -15.44 -0.53
C ILE A 159 -11.11 -15.94 -1.97
N SER A 160 -10.33 -15.33 -2.88
CA SER A 160 -10.13 -15.83 -4.23
C SER A 160 -9.09 -16.95 -4.34
N GLY A 161 -8.48 -17.37 -3.24
CA GLY A 161 -7.43 -18.41 -3.23
C GLY A 161 -6.11 -18.00 -3.87
N ASN A 162 -5.88 -16.71 -4.12
CA ASN A 162 -4.64 -16.22 -4.73
C ASN A 162 -3.47 -16.11 -3.74
N HIS A 163 -3.78 -15.81 -2.47
CA HIS A 163 -2.79 -15.55 -1.44
C HIS A 163 -3.24 -16.12 -0.09
N TYR A 164 -2.27 -16.52 0.70
CA TYR A 164 -2.49 -16.81 2.12
C TYR A 164 -2.72 -15.52 2.90
N LEU A 165 -3.35 -15.62 4.07
CA LEU A 165 -3.62 -14.46 4.91
C LEU A 165 -2.34 -13.74 5.34
N GLU A 166 -1.26 -14.47 5.66
CA GLU A 166 0.03 -13.86 6.02
C GLU A 166 0.68 -13.09 4.87
N ASP A 167 0.49 -13.49 3.59
CA ASP A 167 0.99 -12.76 2.43
C ASP A 167 0.31 -11.38 2.32
N VAL A 168 -0.99 -11.37 2.62
CA VAL A 168 -1.81 -10.17 2.62
C VAL A 168 -1.47 -9.26 3.79
N LEU A 169 -1.32 -9.81 5.01
CA LEU A 169 -0.93 -9.01 6.18
C LEU A 169 0.47 -8.39 6.01
N ALA A 170 1.43 -9.16 5.47
CA ALA A 170 2.76 -8.64 5.15
C ALA A 170 2.68 -7.53 4.08
N GLY A 171 1.92 -7.75 3.01
CA GLY A 171 1.68 -6.76 1.98
C GLY A 171 1.08 -5.47 2.55
N ALA A 172 0.07 -5.58 3.41
CA ALA A 172 -0.56 -4.45 4.08
C ALA A 172 0.42 -3.66 4.95
N ALA A 173 1.22 -4.35 5.76
CA ALA A 173 2.20 -3.70 6.65
C ALA A 173 3.30 -2.98 5.86
N ILE A 174 3.90 -3.65 4.87
CA ILE A 174 4.97 -3.09 4.04
C ILE A 174 4.42 -1.92 3.21
N GLY A 175 3.26 -2.11 2.57
CA GLY A 175 2.62 -1.08 1.77
C GLY A 175 2.29 0.17 2.58
N SER A 176 1.71 0.00 3.77
CA SER A 176 1.40 1.12 4.66
C SER A 176 2.67 1.89 5.08
N ALA A 177 3.76 1.19 5.37
CA ALA A 177 5.02 1.84 5.73
C ALA A 177 5.57 2.68 4.57
N ILE A 178 5.56 2.15 3.34
CA ILE A 178 6.02 2.87 2.14
C ILE A 178 5.12 4.07 1.86
N GLY A 179 3.79 3.87 1.90
CA GLY A 179 2.81 4.92 1.65
C GLY A 179 2.87 6.05 2.67
N PHE A 180 3.20 5.76 3.93
CA PHE A 180 3.47 6.77 4.94
C PHE A 180 4.78 7.53 4.69
N LEU A 181 5.86 6.81 4.39
CA LEU A 181 7.21 7.40 4.28
C LEU A 181 7.33 8.37 3.10
N GLY A 182 6.71 8.07 1.95
CA GLY A 182 6.80 8.92 0.76
C GLY A 182 6.38 10.37 1.02
N PRO A 183 5.12 10.64 1.39
CA PRO A 183 4.64 11.99 1.67
C PRO A 183 5.32 12.60 2.90
N TYR A 184 5.63 11.80 3.93
CA TYR A 184 6.31 12.29 5.13
C TYR A 184 7.70 12.84 4.81
N LEU A 185 8.49 12.13 4.00
CA LEU A 185 9.81 12.59 3.57
C LEU A 185 9.70 13.84 2.70
N THR A 186 8.72 13.88 1.78
CA THR A 186 8.43 15.06 0.96
C THR A 186 8.13 16.26 1.86
N TYR A 187 7.24 16.09 2.84
CA TYR A 187 6.91 17.13 3.82
C TYR A 187 8.15 17.63 4.57
N ARG A 188 9.02 16.72 5.06
CA ARG A 188 10.23 17.09 5.79
C ARG A 188 11.26 17.82 4.91
N LEU A 189 11.39 17.43 3.66
CA LEU A 189 12.30 18.08 2.71
C LEU A 189 11.82 19.50 2.38
N LEU A 190 10.52 19.69 2.15
CA LEU A 190 9.93 20.99 1.87
C LEU A 190 10.02 21.95 3.06
N GLN A 191 9.83 21.45 4.30
CA GLN A 191 10.01 22.29 5.49
C GLN A 191 11.48 22.71 5.72
N ARG A 192 12.44 21.91 5.27
CA ARG A 192 13.87 22.23 5.45
C ARG A 192 14.35 23.33 4.49
N ASP A 193 13.71 23.44 3.35
CA ASP A 193 14.02 24.46 2.34
C ASP A 193 13.07 25.66 2.51
N SER A 194 13.43 26.56 3.44
CA SER A 194 12.65 27.77 3.72
C SER A 194 12.56 28.75 2.53
N ASN A 195 13.34 28.51 1.47
CA ASN A 195 13.30 29.22 0.19
C ASN A 195 12.53 28.45 -0.90
N ALA A 196 12.05 27.24 -0.62
CA ALA A 196 11.21 26.55 -1.57
C ALA A 196 9.94 27.36 -1.80
N PRO A 197 9.51 27.58 -3.07
CA PRO A 197 8.22 28.17 -3.33
C PRO A 197 7.18 27.34 -2.57
N HIS A 198 6.16 28.01 -2.01
CA HIS A 198 5.10 27.38 -1.21
C HIS A 198 4.30 26.39 -2.08
N ILE A 199 4.92 25.24 -2.37
CA ILE A 199 4.36 24.18 -3.22
C ILE A 199 3.14 23.54 -2.53
N LEU A 200 2.94 23.83 -1.25
CA LEU A 200 1.86 23.29 -0.42
C LEU A 200 1.19 24.40 0.38
N ALA A 201 0.87 25.52 -0.29
CA ALA A 201 0.03 26.56 0.27
C ALA A 201 -1.45 26.10 0.28
N GLY A 202 -1.69 24.97 0.96
CA GLY A 202 -3.02 24.59 1.39
C GLY A 202 -3.42 25.44 2.61
N PRO A 203 -4.68 25.43 3.04
CA PRO A 203 -5.19 26.24 4.14
C PRO A 203 -4.50 26.04 5.49
N VAL A 204 -3.53 25.14 5.59
CA VAL A 204 -2.75 24.87 6.81
C VAL A 204 -1.64 25.92 7.05
N VAL A 205 -1.25 26.70 6.06
CA VAL A 205 -0.18 27.71 6.18
C VAL A 205 -0.75 29.13 6.28
N GLY A 206 -2.06 29.27 6.44
CA GLY A 206 -2.75 30.54 6.70
C GLY A 206 -2.57 31.11 8.11
N MET A 207 -1.75 30.54 8.98
CA MET A 207 -1.27 31.22 10.19
C MET A 207 -0.09 32.12 9.83
N GLN A 208 -0.38 33.27 9.22
CA GLN A 208 0.52 34.39 9.30
C GLN A 208 0.68 34.79 10.78
N VAL A 209 1.78 34.45 11.36
CA VAL A 209 2.23 35.10 12.60
C VAL A 209 2.79 36.45 12.15
N SER A 210 1.96 37.49 12.21
CA SER A 210 2.41 38.88 12.14
C SER A 210 3.12 39.17 13.46
N PHE A 211 4.39 39.45 13.39
CA PHE A 211 5.15 40.05 14.45
C PHE A 211 4.95 41.58 14.45
#